data_bb28d2307e4a6cabfbca1bebcc36e3b4
#
_entry.id   bb28d2307e4a6cabfbca1bebcc36e3b4
#
_cell.length_a   1.000
_cell.length_b   1.000
_cell.length_c   1.000
_cell.angle_alpha   90.00
_cell.angle_beta   90.00
_cell.angle_gamma   90.00
#
_symmetry.space_group_name_H-M   'P 1'
#
loop_
_entity.id
_entity.type
_entity.pdbx_description
1 polymer ?
#
loop_
_entity_poly.entity_id
_entity_poly.type
_entity_poly.pdbx_seq_one_letter_code
_entity_poly.pdbx_strand_id
1 'polypeptide(L)'
;MKKLSIIRYKPKPECYDEFLENVRAFYAITEPRTHQPTHYLMTHGDEIYAVAIRDADALQESASKGVEWLDTQRHLLQKWNDVDRHTLPVTGDLVED
;
A
#
# COMPACT_ATOMS: atom_id res chain seq x y z
N MET A 1 -20.09 -0.60 -5.47
CA MET A 1 -19.63 0.18 -4.32
C MET A 1 -18.11 0.17 -4.29
N LYS A 2 -17.52 1.33 -4.08
CA LYS A 2 -16.06 1.45 -4.04
C LYS A 2 -15.54 1.41 -2.61
N LYS A 3 -14.36 0.88 -2.46
CA LYS A 3 -13.63 0.81 -1.20
C LYS A 3 -12.42 1.72 -1.27
N LEU A 4 -12.11 2.35 -0.14
CA LEU A 4 -10.88 3.10 0.04
C LEU A 4 -9.99 2.29 0.98
N SER A 5 -8.77 2.02 0.54
CA SER A 5 -7.81 1.27 1.33
C SER A 5 -6.58 2.14 1.60
N ILE A 6 -6.15 2.18 2.84
CA ILE A 6 -4.94 2.89 3.24
C ILE A 6 -4.02 1.88 3.90
N ILE A 7 -2.79 1.79 3.42
CA ILE A 7 -1.79 0.90 4.01
C ILE A 7 -0.63 1.78 4.47
N ARG A 8 -0.27 1.68 5.75
CA ARG A 8 0.83 2.42 6.33
C ARG A 8 2.05 1.52 6.41
N TYR A 9 3.17 2.02 5.91
CA TYR A 9 4.46 1.33 5.97
C TYR A 9 5.44 2.16 6.78
N LYS A 10 6.28 1.49 7.54
CA LYS A 10 7.33 2.16 8.30
C LYS A 10 8.67 1.52 7.94
N PRO A 11 9.33 2.01 6.88
CA PRO A 11 10.61 1.45 6.47
C PRO A 11 11.68 1.65 7.54
N LYS A 12 12.64 0.76 7.58
CA LYS A 12 13.83 0.97 8.39
C LYS A 12 14.54 2.21 7.85
N PRO A 13 15.14 3.06 8.71
CA PRO A 13 15.74 4.32 8.24
C PRO A 13 16.73 4.13 7.11
N GLU A 14 17.56 3.09 7.17
CA GLU A 14 18.56 2.80 6.14
C GLU A 14 17.97 2.23 4.87
N CYS A 15 16.69 1.83 4.91
CA CYS A 15 15.99 1.22 3.77
C CYS A 15 14.89 2.11 3.20
N TYR A 16 14.73 3.31 3.73
CA TYR A 16 13.62 4.19 3.35
C TYR A 16 13.57 4.47 1.85
N ASP A 17 14.69 4.92 1.28
CA ASP A 17 14.73 5.26 -0.13
C ASP A 17 14.53 4.04 -1.01
N GLU A 18 15.13 2.91 -0.64
CA GLU A 18 14.97 1.66 -1.37
C GLU A 18 13.51 1.20 -1.37
N PHE A 19 12.86 1.25 -0.21
CA PHE A 19 11.47 0.84 -0.11
C PHE A 19 10.56 1.76 -0.91
N LEU A 20 10.77 3.07 -0.81
CA LEU A 20 9.96 4.03 -1.56
C LEU A 20 10.05 3.77 -3.06
N GLU A 21 11.26 3.51 -3.56
CA GLU A 21 11.47 3.20 -4.96
C GLU A 21 10.75 1.91 -5.35
N ASN A 22 10.82 0.89 -4.48
CA ASN A 22 10.19 -0.40 -4.74
C ASN A 22 8.66 -0.29 -4.77
N VAL A 23 8.06 0.48 -3.86
CA VAL A 23 6.61 0.62 -3.83
C VAL A 23 6.10 1.45 -5.02
N ARG A 24 6.87 2.44 -5.43
CA ARG A 24 6.53 3.21 -6.65
C ARG A 24 6.54 2.31 -7.88
N ALA A 25 7.56 1.47 -8.01
CA ALA A 25 7.66 0.54 -9.14
C ALA A 25 6.50 -0.45 -9.13
N PHE A 26 6.13 -0.95 -7.97
CA PHE A 26 5.01 -1.89 -7.85
C PHE A 26 3.70 -1.27 -8.31
N TYR A 27 3.39 -0.07 -7.85
CA TYR A 27 2.14 0.58 -8.23
C TYR A 27 2.14 1.05 -9.69
N ALA A 28 3.29 1.35 -10.25
CA ALA A 28 3.38 1.68 -11.67
C ALA A 28 2.99 0.49 -12.55
N ILE A 29 3.31 -0.74 -12.10
CA ILE A 29 2.97 -1.95 -12.83
C ILE A 29 1.52 -2.35 -12.64
N THR A 30 0.99 -2.19 -11.42
CA THR A 30 -0.33 -2.69 -11.06
C THR A 30 -1.46 -1.71 -11.27
N GLU A 31 -1.15 -0.44 -11.52
CA GLU A 31 -2.19 0.57 -11.73
C GLU A 31 -2.90 0.33 -13.05
N PRO A 32 -4.25 0.31 -13.05
CA PRO A 32 -5.00 0.16 -14.30
C PRO A 32 -4.69 1.29 -15.28
N ARG A 33 -4.66 0.97 -16.57
CA ARG A 33 -4.45 1.97 -17.61
C ARG A 33 -5.75 2.73 -17.86
N THR A 34 -6.14 3.55 -16.89
CA THR A 34 -7.32 4.40 -16.99
C THR A 34 -6.89 5.87 -16.96
N HIS A 35 -7.80 6.75 -17.31
CA HIS A 35 -7.52 8.18 -17.29
C HIS A 35 -7.41 8.75 -15.88
N GLN A 36 -7.86 8.00 -14.88
CA GLN A 36 -7.83 8.45 -13.48
C GLN A 36 -6.96 7.52 -12.67
N PRO A 37 -5.98 8.07 -11.93
CA PRO A 37 -5.19 7.24 -11.04
C PRO A 37 -6.05 6.69 -9.92
N THR A 38 -5.82 5.42 -9.56
CA THR A 38 -6.52 4.76 -8.47
C THR A 38 -5.59 4.47 -7.30
N HIS A 39 -4.32 4.80 -7.46
CA HIS A 39 -3.31 4.67 -6.40
C HIS A 39 -2.70 6.03 -6.10
N TYR A 40 -2.43 6.25 -4.83
CA TYR A 40 -1.73 7.45 -4.38
C TYR A 40 -0.69 7.03 -3.35
N LEU A 41 0.46 7.66 -3.38
CA LEU A 41 1.49 7.47 -2.36
C LEU A 41 1.71 8.78 -1.62
N MET A 42 1.87 8.70 -0.32
CA MET A 42 2.15 9.85 0.52
C MET A 42 3.30 9.52 1.45
N THR A 43 4.22 10.45 1.61
CA THR A 43 5.25 10.35 2.62
C THR A 43 4.90 11.27 3.79
N HIS A 44 5.12 10.79 5.01
CA HIS A 44 4.88 11.58 6.20
C HIS A 44 5.90 11.17 7.27
N GLY A 45 6.88 12.02 7.50
CA GLY A 45 7.97 11.68 8.41
C GLY A 45 8.73 10.46 7.93
N ASP A 46 8.82 9.46 8.78
CA ASP A 46 9.49 8.20 8.46
C ASP A 46 8.53 7.13 7.94
N GLU A 47 7.29 7.50 7.65
CA GLU A 47 6.27 6.58 7.16
C GLU A 47 5.92 6.84 5.70
N ILE A 48 5.45 5.79 5.04
CA ILE A 48 4.94 5.86 3.67
C ILE A 48 3.53 5.29 3.68
N TYR A 49 2.59 6.02 3.09
CA TYR A 49 1.19 5.63 3.00
C TYR A 49 0.85 5.31 1.57
N ALA A 50 0.23 4.16 1.34
CA ALA A 50 -0.31 3.80 0.04
C ALA A 50 -1.83 3.84 0.13
N VAL A 51 -2.45 4.59 -0.77
CA VAL A 51 -3.90 4.77 -0.80
C VAL A 51 -4.41 4.22 -2.13
N ALA A 52 -5.43 3.39 -2.08
CA ALA A 52 -6.04 2.82 -3.27
C ALA A 52 -7.55 2.93 -3.21
N ILE A 53 -8.16 3.22 -4.35
CA ILE A 53 -9.61 3.25 -4.50
C ILE A 53 -9.97 2.16 -5.51
N ARG A 54 -10.82 1.21 -5.10
CA ARG A 54 -11.17 0.05 -5.91
C ARG A 54 -12.62 -0.33 -5.70
N ASP A 55 -13.21 -0.98 -6.71
CA ASP A 55 -14.43 -1.73 -6.49
C ASP A 55 -14.14 -2.89 -5.54
N ALA A 56 -15.15 -3.30 -4.77
CA ALA A 56 -14.96 -4.32 -3.74
C ALA A 56 -14.35 -5.62 -4.32
N ASP A 57 -14.82 -6.04 -5.48
CA ASP A 57 -14.32 -7.27 -6.12
C ASP A 57 -12.85 -7.12 -6.55
N ALA A 58 -12.51 -5.98 -7.14
CA ALA A 58 -11.15 -5.71 -7.58
C ALA A 58 -10.19 -5.58 -6.40
N LEU A 59 -10.67 -5.07 -5.28
CA LEU A 59 -9.85 -4.92 -4.08
C LEU A 59 -9.38 -6.26 -3.54
N GLN A 60 -10.25 -7.26 -3.54
CA GLN A 60 -9.90 -8.60 -3.04
C GLN A 60 -8.77 -9.21 -3.88
N GLU A 61 -8.85 -9.08 -5.19
CA GLU A 61 -7.80 -9.56 -6.08
C GLU A 61 -6.50 -8.77 -5.89
N SER A 62 -6.61 -7.45 -5.77
CA SER A 62 -5.44 -6.59 -5.54
C SER A 62 -4.77 -6.89 -4.20
N ALA A 63 -5.55 -7.23 -3.17
CA ALA A 63 -5.02 -7.54 -1.85
C ALA A 63 -4.12 -8.77 -1.88
N SER A 64 -4.50 -9.80 -2.63
CA SER A 64 -3.68 -11.01 -2.77
C SER A 64 -2.33 -10.70 -3.41
N LYS A 65 -2.33 -9.90 -4.48
CA LYS A 65 -1.09 -9.49 -5.15
C LYS A 65 -0.25 -8.62 -4.24
N GLY A 66 -0.89 -7.75 -3.46
CA GLY A 66 -0.21 -6.89 -2.52
C GLY A 66 0.50 -7.66 -1.42
N VAL A 67 -0.12 -8.72 -0.90
CA VAL A 67 0.48 -9.56 0.13
C VAL A 67 1.70 -10.30 -0.43
N GLU A 68 1.59 -10.85 -1.64
CA GLU A 68 2.73 -11.51 -2.28
C GLU A 68 3.91 -10.57 -2.44
N TRP A 69 3.64 -9.35 -2.91
CA TRP A 69 4.68 -8.35 -3.06
C TRP A 69 5.26 -7.95 -1.70
N LEU A 70 4.40 -7.74 -0.71
CA LEU A 70 4.82 -7.35 0.63
C LEU A 70 5.79 -8.37 1.23
N ASP A 71 5.56 -9.65 1.00
CA ASP A 71 6.43 -10.69 1.52
C ASP A 71 7.87 -10.53 1.01
N THR A 72 8.04 -9.94 -0.17
CA THR A 72 9.38 -9.65 -0.71
C THR A 72 10.01 -8.41 -0.09
N GLN A 73 9.23 -7.60 0.63
CA GLN A 73 9.66 -6.31 1.16
C GLN A 73 9.77 -6.26 2.69
N ARG A 74 9.33 -7.30 3.38
CA ARG A 74 9.27 -7.28 4.85
C ARG A 74 10.60 -6.99 5.51
N HIS A 75 11.70 -7.42 4.91
CA HIS A 75 13.03 -7.20 5.46
C HIS A 75 13.45 -5.72 5.47
N LEU A 76 12.76 -4.88 4.71
CA LEU A 76 13.02 -3.43 4.64
C LEU A 76 12.15 -2.64 5.63
N LEU A 77 11.18 -3.30 6.27
CA LEU A 77 10.18 -2.64 7.09
C LEU A 77 10.36 -2.93 8.57
N GLN A 78 9.97 -1.97 9.39
CA GLN A 78 9.89 -2.15 10.83
C GLN A 78 8.55 -2.78 11.19
N LYS A 79 8.51 -3.45 12.33
CA LYS A 79 7.26 -4.01 12.85
C LYS A 79 6.49 -2.94 13.60
N TRP A 80 5.17 -2.97 13.44
CA TRP A 80 4.28 -2.06 14.17
C TRP A 80 3.94 -2.57 15.58
N ASN A 81 4.04 -3.89 15.79
CA ASN A 81 3.71 -4.51 17.07
C ASN A 81 4.42 -5.86 17.21
N ASP A 82 4.21 -6.53 18.34
CA ASP A 82 4.86 -7.80 18.66
C ASP A 82 4.32 -8.99 17.86
N VAL A 83 3.24 -8.80 17.11
CA VAL A 83 2.58 -9.85 16.33
C VAL A 83 3.07 -9.87 14.88
N ASP A 84 4.26 -9.39 14.65
CA ASP A 84 4.94 -9.42 13.34
C ASP A 84 4.16 -8.76 12.19
N ARG A 85 3.56 -7.63 12.48
CA ARG A 85 2.90 -6.85 11.44
C ARG A 85 3.85 -5.78 10.89
N HIS A 86 4.06 -5.82 9.58
CA HIS A 86 4.90 -4.85 8.89
C HIS A 86 4.09 -3.76 8.21
N THR A 87 2.76 -3.82 8.31
CA THR A 87 1.86 -2.82 7.76
C THR A 87 0.69 -2.58 8.70
N LEU A 88 0.06 -1.41 8.57
CA LEU A 88 -1.21 -1.13 9.24
C LEU A 88 -2.24 -0.81 8.16
N PRO A 89 -3.00 -1.81 7.70
CA PRO A 89 -4.03 -1.59 6.70
C PRO A 89 -5.34 -1.15 7.31
N VAL A 90 -6.01 -0.22 6.65
CA VAL A 90 -7.37 0.19 6.98
C VAL A 90 -8.15 0.24 5.67
N THR A 91 -9.28 -0.44 5.62
CA THR A 91 -10.12 -0.44 4.43
C THR A 91 -11.56 -0.18 4.85
N GLY A 92 -12.22 0.69 4.14
CA GLY A 92 -13.61 1.02 4.40
C GLY A 92 -14.34 1.42 3.13
N ASP A 93 -15.61 1.70 3.27
CA ASP A 93 -16.44 2.14 2.16
C ASP A 93 -16.13 3.59 1.82
N LEU A 94 -15.96 3.87 0.53
CA LEU A 94 -15.77 5.23 0.07
C LEU A 94 -17.09 5.99 0.22
N VAL A 95 -17.03 7.13 0.92
CA VAL A 95 -18.20 8.00 1.06
C VAL A 95 -18.21 8.92 -0.15
N GLU A 96 -19.27 8.83 -0.93
CA GLU A 96 -19.44 9.66 -2.13
C GLU A 96 -20.58 10.65 -1.88
N ASP A 97 -20.35 11.90 -2.22
CA ASP A 97 -21.36 12.96 -2.12
C ASP A 97 -22.18 13.09 -3.40
#